data_243f55cb60a5d5fba6ca91987051a23f
#
_entry.id   243f55cb60a5d5fba6ca91987051a23f
#
_cell.length_a   1.000
_cell.length_b   1.000
_cell.length_c   1.000
_cell.angle_alpha   90.00
_cell.angle_beta   90.00
_cell.angle_gamma   90.00
#
_symmetry.space_group_name_H-M   'P 1'
#
loop_
_entity.id
_entity.type
_entity.pdbx_description
1 polymer ?
#
loop_
_entity_poly.entity_id
_entity_poly.type
_entity_poly.pdbx_seq_one_letter_code
_entity_poly.pdbx_strand_id
1 'polypeptide(L)'
;MPTEIVFETHSWSEDNERDYATGWLPGKLSSQGRQLAAELGKRRRHDGITAVFASDLGRAVETAIIAFPHGMDIFYDWRLRECDYGALNGRPAVEVHRDRAYRVNTPYPGGESWRQAVARVGRFLDDLPLRWSNTRVLVIGHVATRWAFEHLLNGVSLENLVLSEFEWREGWEYLLP
;
A
#
# COMPACT_ATOMS: atom_id res chain seq x y z
N MET A 1 12.53 -13.73 15.99
CA MET A 1 12.88 -12.32 16.25
C MET A 1 12.02 -11.45 15.32
N PRO A 2 11.48 -10.34 15.78
CA PRO A 2 10.52 -9.56 15.02
C PRO A 2 11.13 -8.95 13.76
N THR A 3 10.25 -8.71 12.76
CA THR A 3 10.58 -7.93 11.57
C THR A 3 10.00 -6.52 11.76
N GLU A 4 10.82 -5.50 11.61
CA GLU A 4 10.36 -4.11 11.61
C GLU A 4 9.91 -3.73 10.20
N ILE A 5 8.70 -3.20 10.10
CA ILE A 5 8.13 -2.75 8.82
C ILE A 5 7.94 -1.24 8.87
N VAL A 6 8.57 -0.55 7.94
CA VAL A 6 8.21 0.83 7.61
C VAL A 6 7.25 0.76 6.42
N PHE A 7 6.06 1.30 6.56
CA PHE A 7 5.11 1.40 5.46
C PHE A 7 5.06 2.82 4.91
N GLU A 8 5.12 2.95 3.60
CA GLU A 8 4.88 4.19 2.87
C GLU A 8 3.79 3.96 1.81
N THR A 9 2.90 4.89 1.62
CA THR A 9 2.03 4.87 0.45
C THR A 9 2.84 5.16 -0.81
N HIS A 10 2.42 4.59 -1.96
CA HIS A 10 2.94 5.07 -3.24
C HIS A 10 2.80 6.59 -3.33
N SER A 11 3.67 7.23 -4.09
CA SER A 11 3.68 8.67 -4.25
C SER A 11 2.48 9.15 -5.09
N TRP A 12 2.29 10.45 -5.20
CA TRP A 12 1.12 11.10 -5.79
C TRP A 12 0.97 10.72 -7.28
N SER A 13 -0.17 10.12 -7.62
CA SER A 13 -0.47 9.70 -9.01
C SER A 13 -1.28 10.74 -9.75
N GLU A 14 -1.31 10.65 -11.09
CA GLU A 14 -2.19 11.48 -11.92
C GLU A 14 -3.67 11.28 -11.57
N ASP A 15 -4.05 10.05 -11.18
CA ASP A 15 -5.42 9.76 -10.76
C ASP A 15 -5.73 10.39 -9.38
N ASN A 16 -4.75 10.46 -8.46
CA ASN A 16 -4.92 11.19 -7.21
C ASN A 16 -5.19 12.67 -7.46
N GLU A 17 -4.51 13.30 -8.42
CA GLU A 17 -4.74 14.71 -8.79
C GLU A 17 -6.14 14.96 -9.35
N ARG A 18 -6.78 13.95 -9.92
CA ARG A 18 -8.11 14.02 -10.53
C ARG A 18 -9.23 13.45 -9.66
N ASP A 19 -8.93 13.02 -8.43
CA ASP A 19 -9.87 12.34 -7.55
C ASP A 19 -10.49 11.06 -8.14
N TYR A 20 -9.67 10.25 -8.82
CA TYR A 20 -10.05 8.94 -9.35
C TYR A 20 -9.50 7.82 -8.48
N ALA A 21 -10.29 6.79 -8.25
CA ALA A 21 -9.88 5.57 -7.54
C ALA A 21 -9.34 4.55 -8.55
N THR A 22 -8.02 4.51 -8.69
CA THR A 22 -7.32 3.69 -9.69
C THR A 22 -7.55 2.19 -9.49
N GLY A 23 -7.62 1.74 -8.23
CA GLY A 23 -7.78 0.32 -7.89
C GLY A 23 -6.66 -0.53 -8.48
N TRP A 24 -7.00 -1.57 -9.24
CA TRP A 24 -6.04 -2.49 -9.86
C TRP A 24 -5.53 -2.03 -11.24
N LEU A 25 -5.98 -0.92 -11.75
CA LEU A 25 -5.31 -0.32 -12.91
C LEU A 25 -3.89 0.11 -12.53
N PRO A 26 -2.92 0.10 -13.48
CA PRO A 26 -1.52 0.39 -13.16
C PRO A 26 -1.33 1.75 -12.50
N GLY A 27 -1.93 2.79 -13.06
CA GLY A 27 -1.68 4.17 -12.70
C GLY A 27 -0.23 4.59 -12.99
N LYS A 28 0.03 5.87 -12.92
CA LYS A 28 1.38 6.44 -13.00
C LYS A 28 1.50 7.67 -12.11
N LEU A 29 2.71 7.99 -11.71
CA LEU A 29 2.98 9.16 -10.90
C LEU A 29 2.79 10.43 -11.73
N SER A 30 2.26 11.47 -11.06
CA SER A 30 2.29 12.83 -11.59
C SER A 30 3.71 13.41 -11.51
N SER A 31 3.91 14.56 -12.12
CA SER A 31 5.19 15.28 -12.03
C SER A 31 5.56 15.57 -10.57
N GLN A 32 4.61 16.02 -9.77
CA GLN A 32 4.79 16.23 -8.34
C GLN A 32 5.07 14.91 -7.61
N GLY A 33 4.36 13.84 -7.98
CA GLY A 33 4.57 12.51 -7.41
C GLY A 33 5.98 11.98 -7.60
N ARG A 34 6.61 12.23 -8.75
CA ARG A 34 8.03 11.84 -8.97
C ARG A 34 8.98 12.58 -8.05
N GLN A 35 8.74 13.87 -7.79
CA GLN A 35 9.54 14.65 -6.83
C GLN A 35 9.39 14.09 -5.41
N LEU A 36 8.15 13.82 -4.98
CA LEU A 36 7.86 13.24 -3.66
C LEU A 36 8.46 11.84 -3.51
N ALA A 37 8.49 11.03 -4.58
CA ALA A 37 9.17 9.72 -4.56
C ALA A 37 10.68 9.85 -4.34
N ALA A 38 11.32 10.85 -4.97
CA ALA A 38 12.74 11.13 -4.73
C ALA A 38 13.00 11.60 -3.29
N GLU A 39 12.09 12.39 -2.71
CA GLU A 39 12.16 12.80 -1.30
C GLU A 39 12.00 11.61 -0.34
N LEU A 40 11.08 10.67 -0.65
CA LEU A 40 10.95 9.41 0.09
C LEU A 40 12.29 8.67 0.12
N GLY A 41 12.95 8.54 -1.02
CA GLY A 41 14.27 7.90 -1.10
C GLY A 41 15.34 8.61 -0.26
N LYS A 42 15.35 9.94 -0.24
CA LYS A 42 16.25 10.72 0.61
C LYS A 42 15.96 10.48 2.10
N ARG A 43 14.71 10.50 2.49
CA ARG A 43 14.25 10.30 3.87
C ARG A 43 14.62 8.91 4.39
N ARG A 44 14.52 7.87 3.55
CA ARG A 44 14.73 6.47 3.93
C ARG A 44 16.16 5.94 3.71
N ARG A 45 17.03 6.72 3.08
CA ARG A 45 18.40 6.30 2.70
C ARG A 45 19.23 5.76 3.85
N HIS A 46 19.07 6.32 5.05
CA HIS A 46 19.86 6.00 6.23
C HIS A 46 19.01 5.42 7.37
N ASP A 47 17.85 4.88 7.03
CA ASP A 47 16.84 4.39 7.99
C ASP A 47 17.01 2.89 8.34
N GLY A 48 18.17 2.31 7.98
CA GLY A 48 18.48 0.91 8.27
C GLY A 48 17.65 -0.11 7.45
N ILE A 49 17.02 0.33 6.37
CA ILE A 49 16.24 -0.54 5.47
C ILE A 49 17.16 -1.54 4.78
N THR A 50 16.84 -2.81 4.87
CA THR A 50 17.59 -3.92 4.25
C THR A 50 17.00 -4.37 2.91
N ALA A 51 15.69 -4.17 2.71
CA ALA A 51 15.00 -4.49 1.46
C ALA A 51 13.74 -3.63 1.30
N VAL A 52 13.33 -3.43 0.06
CA VAL A 52 12.09 -2.75 -0.30
C VAL A 52 11.12 -3.75 -0.92
N PHE A 53 9.90 -3.79 -0.41
CA PHE A 53 8.78 -4.50 -1.01
C PHE A 53 7.80 -3.48 -1.58
N ALA A 54 7.36 -3.67 -2.79
CA ALA A 54 6.37 -2.77 -3.39
C ALA A 54 5.24 -3.58 -4.05
N SER A 55 4.05 -2.99 -4.06
CA SER A 55 3.00 -3.45 -4.97
C SER A 55 3.51 -3.42 -6.41
N ASP A 56 3.06 -4.37 -7.22
CA ASP A 56 3.40 -4.43 -8.65
C ASP A 56 2.54 -3.52 -9.54
N LEU A 57 1.66 -2.70 -8.94
CA LEU A 57 0.92 -1.67 -9.67
C LEU A 57 1.84 -0.51 -10.07
N GLY A 58 1.71 -0.01 -11.30
CA GLY A 58 2.65 0.92 -11.94
C GLY A 58 3.05 2.11 -11.07
N ARG A 59 2.08 2.74 -10.36
CA ARG A 59 2.36 3.87 -9.47
C ARG A 59 3.23 3.53 -8.25
N ALA A 60 3.13 2.30 -7.74
CA ALA A 60 3.98 1.83 -6.63
C ALA A 60 5.37 1.41 -7.15
N VAL A 61 5.42 0.74 -8.31
CA VAL A 61 6.67 0.39 -9.00
C VAL A 61 7.48 1.66 -9.31
N GLU A 62 6.85 2.67 -9.89
CA GLU A 62 7.50 3.94 -10.23
C GLU A 62 8.01 4.66 -8.97
N THR A 63 7.24 4.65 -7.88
CA THR A 63 7.67 5.17 -6.58
C THR A 63 8.94 4.49 -6.08
N ALA A 64 8.97 3.15 -6.09
CA ALA A 64 10.10 2.37 -5.61
C ALA A 64 11.37 2.61 -6.43
N ILE A 65 11.26 2.61 -7.76
CA ILE A 65 12.41 2.83 -8.67
C ILE A 65 12.99 4.23 -8.51
N ILE A 66 12.15 5.26 -8.38
CA ILE A 66 12.62 6.65 -8.20
C ILE A 66 13.26 6.82 -6.82
N ALA A 67 12.64 6.25 -5.77
CA ALA A 67 13.17 6.37 -4.42
C ALA A 67 14.50 5.64 -4.24
N PHE A 68 14.66 4.47 -4.89
CA PHE A 68 15.84 3.60 -4.73
C PHE A 68 16.40 3.18 -6.10
N PRO A 69 17.00 4.11 -6.85
CA PRO A 69 17.49 3.82 -8.20
C PRO A 69 18.71 2.89 -8.22
N HIS A 70 19.43 2.75 -7.10
CA HIS A 70 20.64 1.94 -6.98
C HIS A 70 20.83 1.38 -5.56
N GLY A 71 21.45 0.20 -5.48
CA GLY A 71 21.99 -0.34 -4.24
C GLY A 71 20.97 -0.87 -3.23
N MET A 72 19.71 -1.02 -3.63
CA MET A 72 18.66 -1.58 -2.79
C MET A 72 17.92 -2.68 -3.55
N ASP A 73 17.72 -3.83 -2.93
CA ASP A 73 16.90 -4.90 -3.50
C ASP A 73 15.41 -4.52 -3.40
N ILE A 74 14.73 -4.50 -4.54
CA ILE A 74 13.30 -4.20 -4.64
C ILE A 74 12.57 -5.45 -5.08
N PHE A 75 11.62 -5.90 -4.26
CA PHE A 75 10.75 -7.05 -4.52
C PHE A 75 9.33 -6.58 -4.79
N TYR A 76 8.74 -7.02 -5.90
CA TYR A 76 7.36 -6.72 -6.23
C TYR A 76 6.45 -7.86 -5.83
N ASP A 77 5.35 -7.53 -5.14
CA ASP A 77 4.38 -8.52 -4.67
C ASP A 77 2.94 -8.05 -4.93
N TRP A 78 2.20 -8.81 -5.72
CA TRP A 78 0.82 -8.51 -6.05
C TRP A 78 -0.10 -8.50 -4.82
N ARG A 79 0.27 -9.20 -3.75
CA ARG A 79 -0.48 -9.22 -2.50
C ARG A 79 -0.53 -7.86 -1.80
N LEU A 80 0.36 -6.94 -2.19
CA LEU A 80 0.40 -5.56 -1.68
C LEU A 80 -0.46 -4.58 -2.50
N ARG A 81 -1.18 -5.04 -3.53
CA ARG A 81 -2.05 -4.19 -4.35
C ARG A 81 -3.15 -3.52 -3.53
N GLU A 82 -3.69 -2.43 -4.08
CA GLU A 82 -4.91 -1.80 -3.63
C GLU A 82 -6.09 -2.78 -3.66
N CYS A 83 -7.18 -2.47 -2.96
CA CYS A 83 -8.42 -3.21 -3.13
C CYS A 83 -8.84 -3.22 -4.62
N ASP A 84 -9.21 -4.39 -5.11
CA ASP A 84 -9.76 -4.50 -6.47
C ASP A 84 -11.20 -4.01 -6.48
N TYR A 85 -11.42 -2.82 -7.03
CA TYR A 85 -12.76 -2.25 -7.17
C TYR A 85 -13.53 -2.86 -8.36
N GLY A 86 -12.97 -3.86 -9.06
CA GLY A 86 -13.60 -4.57 -10.16
C GLY A 86 -14.08 -3.63 -11.26
N ALA A 87 -15.38 -3.65 -11.59
CA ALA A 87 -15.96 -2.77 -12.58
C ALA A 87 -15.85 -1.26 -12.25
N LEU A 88 -15.50 -0.92 -11.00
CA LEU A 88 -15.32 0.47 -10.55
C LEU A 88 -13.87 0.92 -10.54
N ASN A 89 -12.91 0.08 -10.93
CA ASN A 89 -11.52 0.50 -11.09
C ASN A 89 -11.41 1.67 -12.08
N GLY A 90 -10.74 2.75 -11.67
CA GLY A 90 -10.57 3.95 -12.49
C GLY A 90 -11.80 4.88 -12.54
N ARG A 91 -12.80 4.66 -11.69
CA ARG A 91 -13.96 5.57 -11.55
C ARG A 91 -13.64 6.70 -10.55
N PRO A 92 -14.43 7.80 -10.57
CA PRO A 92 -14.32 8.84 -9.56
C PRO A 92 -14.33 8.28 -8.14
N ALA A 93 -13.43 8.77 -7.29
CA ALA A 93 -13.27 8.28 -5.92
C ALA A 93 -14.58 8.35 -5.11
N VAL A 94 -15.38 9.40 -5.32
CA VAL A 94 -16.68 9.55 -4.66
C VAL A 94 -17.66 8.41 -4.99
N GLU A 95 -17.63 7.88 -6.21
CA GLU A 95 -18.49 6.75 -6.60
C GLU A 95 -18.01 5.45 -5.93
N VAL A 96 -16.70 5.20 -5.96
CA VAL A 96 -16.09 3.98 -5.41
C VAL A 96 -16.22 3.92 -3.89
N HIS A 97 -16.06 5.07 -3.23
CA HIS A 97 -16.05 5.13 -1.77
C HIS A 97 -17.44 5.27 -1.13
N ARG A 98 -18.47 5.56 -1.92
CA ARG A 98 -19.86 5.73 -1.43
C ARG A 98 -20.31 4.58 -0.54
N ASP A 99 -20.07 3.34 -0.98
CA ASP A 99 -20.55 2.12 -0.33
C ASP A 99 -19.46 1.39 0.44
N ARG A 100 -18.36 2.06 0.78
CA ARG A 100 -17.17 1.44 1.37
C ARG A 100 -17.48 0.57 2.58
N ALA A 101 -18.35 1.04 3.48
CA ALA A 101 -18.77 0.28 4.66
C ALA A 101 -19.50 -1.02 4.29
N TYR A 102 -20.35 -1.00 3.28
CA TYR A 102 -21.01 -2.20 2.76
C TYR A 102 -20.01 -3.18 2.13
N ARG A 103 -18.92 -2.67 1.54
CA ARG A 103 -17.87 -3.44 0.88
C ARG A 103 -16.88 -4.12 1.84
N VAL A 104 -17.04 -3.96 3.14
CA VAL A 104 -16.21 -4.70 4.10
C VAL A 104 -16.31 -6.21 3.86
N ASN A 105 -17.52 -6.74 3.73
CA ASN A 105 -17.77 -8.18 3.54
C ASN A 105 -18.32 -8.53 2.15
N THR A 106 -18.83 -7.56 1.40
CA THR A 106 -19.43 -7.76 0.07
C THR A 106 -18.47 -7.26 -1.00
N PRO A 107 -17.99 -8.13 -1.90
CA PRO A 107 -17.07 -7.71 -2.97
C PRO A 107 -17.65 -6.61 -3.85
N TYR A 108 -16.79 -5.75 -4.35
CA TYR A 108 -17.10 -4.90 -5.48
C TYR A 108 -17.46 -5.78 -6.70
N PRO A 109 -18.32 -5.33 -7.62
CA PRO A 109 -18.71 -6.13 -8.79
C PRO A 109 -17.49 -6.54 -9.63
N GLY A 110 -17.17 -7.84 -9.67
CA GLY A 110 -15.99 -8.37 -10.35
C GLY A 110 -14.66 -8.09 -9.66
N GLY A 111 -14.68 -7.67 -8.38
CA GLY A 111 -13.49 -7.34 -7.61
C GLY A 111 -13.43 -8.02 -6.25
N GLU A 112 -12.81 -7.35 -5.29
CA GLU A 112 -12.63 -7.82 -3.90
C GLU A 112 -13.58 -7.10 -2.93
N SER A 113 -13.82 -7.71 -1.76
CA SER A 113 -14.21 -7.00 -0.55
C SER A 113 -12.95 -6.50 0.18
N TRP A 114 -13.12 -5.55 1.09
CA TRP A 114 -12.00 -5.10 1.92
C TRP A 114 -11.42 -6.23 2.77
N ARG A 115 -12.26 -7.13 3.26
CA ARG A 115 -11.81 -8.32 4.01
C ARG A 115 -10.97 -9.27 3.16
N GLN A 116 -11.30 -9.44 1.89
CA GLN A 116 -10.50 -10.23 0.95
C GLN A 116 -9.15 -9.56 0.66
N ALA A 117 -9.12 -8.24 0.47
CA ALA A 117 -7.87 -7.50 0.30
C ALA A 117 -6.96 -7.62 1.54
N VAL A 118 -7.53 -7.46 2.75
CA VAL A 118 -6.80 -7.65 4.02
C VAL A 118 -6.26 -9.08 4.15
N ALA A 119 -7.06 -10.10 3.84
CA ALA A 119 -6.62 -11.49 3.89
C ALA A 119 -5.47 -11.79 2.91
N ARG A 120 -5.49 -11.15 1.74
CA ARG A 120 -4.42 -11.25 0.74
C ARG A 120 -3.11 -10.65 1.27
N VAL A 121 -3.17 -9.46 1.87
CA VAL A 121 -2.00 -8.82 2.50
C VAL A 121 -1.51 -9.65 3.70
N GLY A 122 -2.42 -10.27 4.45
CA GLY A 122 -2.07 -11.15 5.57
C GLY A 122 -1.13 -12.29 5.14
N ARG A 123 -1.39 -12.91 3.99
CA ARG A 123 -0.48 -13.95 3.45
C ARG A 123 0.92 -13.42 3.10
N PHE A 124 1.04 -12.15 2.74
CA PHE A 124 2.36 -11.52 2.60
C PHE A 124 3.06 -11.40 3.96
N LEU A 125 2.35 -10.97 5.00
CA LEU A 125 2.90 -10.87 6.35
C LEU A 125 3.30 -12.24 6.92
N ASP A 126 2.56 -13.30 6.62
CA ASP A 126 2.89 -14.67 7.05
C ASP A 126 4.24 -15.15 6.45
N ASP A 127 4.52 -14.77 5.21
CA ASP A 127 5.74 -15.18 4.50
C ASP A 127 6.97 -14.32 4.84
N LEU A 128 6.75 -13.05 5.21
CA LEU A 128 7.83 -12.07 5.37
C LEU A 128 8.89 -12.50 6.38
N PRO A 129 8.56 -13.01 7.59
CA PRO A 129 9.55 -13.39 8.58
C PRO A 129 10.41 -14.59 8.18
N LEU A 130 9.98 -15.40 7.21
CA LEU A 130 10.72 -16.59 6.76
C LEU A 130 12.13 -16.24 6.23
N ARG A 131 12.30 -15.03 5.70
CA ARG A 131 13.58 -14.54 5.15
C ARG A 131 14.06 -13.24 5.78
N TRP A 132 13.15 -12.47 6.39
CA TRP A 132 13.41 -11.11 6.83
C TRP A 132 13.23 -10.92 8.35
N SER A 133 13.31 -12.03 9.09
CA SER A 133 13.34 -12.00 10.55
C SER A 133 14.53 -11.17 11.07
N ASN A 134 14.29 -10.36 12.10
CA ASN A 134 15.29 -9.48 12.71
C ASN A 134 15.90 -8.44 11.74
N THR A 135 15.12 -8.00 10.77
CA THR A 135 15.50 -6.95 9.83
C THR A 135 14.48 -5.83 9.81
N ARG A 136 14.86 -4.70 9.23
CA ARG A 136 13.98 -3.57 8.97
C ARG A 136 13.73 -3.47 7.47
N VAL A 137 12.48 -3.59 7.05
CA VAL A 137 12.08 -3.56 5.64
C VAL A 137 11.15 -2.39 5.37
N LEU A 138 11.18 -1.88 4.14
CA LEU A 138 10.24 -0.89 3.65
C LEU A 138 9.16 -1.56 2.80
N VAL A 139 7.90 -1.24 3.04
CA VAL A 139 6.77 -1.65 2.20
C VAL A 139 6.14 -0.43 1.56
N ILE A 140 6.11 -0.38 0.23
CA ILE A 140 5.44 0.66 -0.55
C ILE A 140 4.14 0.08 -1.11
N GLY A 141 3.01 0.61 -0.64
CA GLY A 141 1.71 0.06 -0.98
C GLY A 141 0.62 1.12 -1.11
N HIS A 142 -0.57 0.75 -0.70
CA HIS A 142 -1.82 1.46 -0.89
C HIS A 142 -2.60 1.55 0.42
N VAL A 143 -3.76 2.19 0.39
CA VAL A 143 -4.66 2.25 1.56
C VAL A 143 -5.04 0.84 2.05
N ALA A 144 -5.32 -0.09 1.14
CA ALA A 144 -5.63 -1.48 1.50
C ALA A 144 -4.47 -2.16 2.25
N THR A 145 -3.22 -1.92 1.84
CA THR A 145 -2.03 -2.44 2.53
C THR A 145 -1.93 -1.89 3.94
N ARG A 146 -2.10 -0.57 4.09
CA ARG A 146 -2.05 0.08 5.40
C ARG A 146 -3.18 -0.42 6.32
N TRP A 147 -4.41 -0.52 5.81
CA TRP A 147 -5.52 -1.02 6.61
C TRP A 147 -5.36 -2.48 7.02
N ALA A 148 -4.75 -3.29 6.15
CA ALA A 148 -4.39 -4.65 6.53
C ALA A 148 -3.39 -4.67 7.69
N PHE A 149 -2.36 -3.82 7.68
CA PHE A 149 -1.40 -3.73 8.78
C PHE A 149 -2.05 -3.22 10.07
N GLU A 150 -2.88 -2.19 9.99
CA GLU A 150 -3.62 -1.69 11.16
C GLU A 150 -4.56 -2.76 11.76
N HIS A 151 -5.23 -3.52 10.90
CA HIS A 151 -6.16 -4.55 11.33
C HIS A 151 -5.43 -5.76 11.92
N LEU A 152 -4.42 -6.27 11.21
CA LEU A 152 -3.76 -7.54 11.54
C LEU A 152 -2.69 -7.39 12.64
N LEU A 153 -2.00 -6.26 12.70
CA LEU A 153 -0.91 -6.04 13.65
C LEU A 153 -1.33 -5.20 14.85
N ASN A 154 -2.22 -4.23 14.66
CA ASN A 154 -2.65 -3.31 15.72
C ASN A 154 -4.08 -3.59 16.23
N GLY A 155 -4.80 -4.56 15.65
CA GLY A 155 -6.13 -4.98 16.11
C GLY A 155 -7.25 -3.95 15.85
N VAL A 156 -7.04 -2.97 14.97
CA VAL A 156 -8.07 -2.00 14.61
C VAL A 156 -9.15 -2.69 13.77
N SER A 157 -10.43 -2.50 14.10
CA SER A 157 -11.51 -3.12 13.34
C SER A 157 -11.56 -2.58 11.91
N LEU A 158 -11.81 -3.47 10.94
CA LEU A 158 -11.89 -3.09 9.53
C LEU A 158 -13.08 -2.15 9.27
N GLU A 159 -14.16 -2.34 10.02
CA GLU A 159 -15.34 -1.47 9.99
C GLU A 159 -15.01 -0.02 10.36
N ASN A 160 -14.12 0.19 11.34
CA ASN A 160 -13.65 1.54 11.71
C ASN A 160 -12.70 2.11 10.64
N LEU A 161 -11.80 1.28 10.11
CA LEU A 161 -10.83 1.72 9.10
C LEU A 161 -11.52 2.23 7.83
N VAL A 162 -12.53 1.53 7.32
CA VAL A 162 -13.24 1.93 6.10
C VAL A 162 -14.05 3.23 6.26
N LEU A 163 -14.35 3.63 7.47
CA LEU A 163 -15.02 4.91 7.78
C LEU A 163 -14.02 6.05 8.02
N SER A 164 -12.74 5.75 8.18
CA SER A 164 -11.71 6.77 8.41
C SER A 164 -11.35 7.49 7.12
N GLU A 165 -11.01 8.77 7.25
CA GLU A 165 -10.35 9.51 6.17
C GLU A 165 -8.88 9.13 6.11
N PHE A 166 -8.33 9.12 4.90
CA PHE A 166 -6.90 8.92 4.72
C PHE A 166 -6.16 10.23 4.96
N GLU A 167 -5.30 10.24 5.98
CA GLU A 167 -4.35 11.32 6.23
C GLU A 167 -2.95 10.86 5.82
N TRP A 168 -2.35 11.56 4.86
CA TRP A 168 -0.98 11.29 4.46
C TRP A 168 0.01 11.71 5.53
N ARG A 169 1.05 10.90 5.71
CA ARG A 169 2.24 11.22 6.51
C ARG A 169 3.46 10.50 6.00
N GLU A 170 4.62 10.87 6.52
CA GLU A 170 5.92 10.30 6.19
C GLU A 170 6.12 8.92 6.83
N GLY A 171 5.27 7.97 6.44
CA GLY A 171 5.34 6.57 6.83
C GLY A 171 4.68 6.22 8.17
N TRP A 172 4.56 4.92 8.35
CA TRP A 172 4.06 4.25 9.56
C TRP A 172 4.99 3.12 9.91
N GLU A 173 5.17 2.86 11.19
CA GLU A 173 6.01 1.78 11.68
C GLU A 173 5.16 0.68 12.31
N TYR A 174 5.51 -0.56 11.98
CA TYR A 174 4.86 -1.76 12.52
C TYR A 174 5.93 -2.76 12.97
N LEU A 175 5.55 -3.58 13.94
CA LEU A 175 6.36 -4.68 14.40
C LEU A 175 5.62 -5.99 14.09
N LEU A 176 6.23 -6.83 13.28
CA LEU A 176 5.73 -8.17 12.98
C LEU A 176 6.52 -9.16 13.85
N PRO A 177 5.83 -9.85 14.80
CA PRO A 177 6.45 -10.76 15.77
C PRO A 177 7.24 -11.92 15.18
#